data_7a553111c6a4a58794601146719fa646
#
_entry.id   7a553111c6a4a58794601146719fa646
#
_cell.length_a   1.000
_cell.length_b   1.000
_cell.length_c   1.000
_cell.angle_alpha   90.00
_cell.angle_beta   90.00
_cell.angle_gamma   90.00
#
_symmetry.space_group_name_H-M   'P 1'
#
loop_
_entity.id
_entity.type
_entity.pdbx_description
1 polymer ?
#
loop_
_entity_poly.entity_id
_entity_poly.type
_entity_poly.pdbx_seq_one_letter_code
_entity_poly.pdbx_strand_id
1 'polypeptide(L)'
;MDYTFSHRILVVPMADLYKLAGPVLRLLDPEAAHGVAICVLKAGLAPVGAKFEDPILSVKLWDLEFANPIGLAAGFDKNAEVPDAMCEQGFGFVEIGSVTPRPQIGNPKPRLFRLTRDRAVINRMGFNNDGMDVVAERLAKGHSGILGVNLGKNKDTENALDDYVLGAEKLASYADYIVVNVSSPNTPGLRLLQGGDQLKSLLA
;
A
#
# COMPACT_ATOMS: atom_id res chain seq x y z
N MET A 1 -2.72 46.08 17.63
CA MET A 1 -2.33 45.23 16.51
C MET A 1 -3.22 44.01 16.57
N ASP A 2 -4.31 44.08 15.80
CA ASP A 2 -5.39 43.10 15.84
C ASP A 2 -5.02 41.93 14.94
N TYR A 3 -4.84 40.72 15.56
CA TYR A 3 -4.79 39.47 14.83
C TYR A 3 -6.17 38.84 14.82
N THR A 4 -7.04 39.31 13.95
CA THR A 4 -8.27 38.61 13.59
C THR A 4 -7.98 37.63 12.47
N PHE A 5 -7.59 36.42 12.81
CA PHE A 5 -7.64 35.29 11.89
C PHE A 5 -8.86 34.44 12.21
N SER A 6 -10.00 34.88 11.69
CA SER A 6 -11.22 34.07 11.67
C SER A 6 -11.42 33.49 10.29
N HIS A 7 -10.70 32.43 9.98
CA HIS A 7 -11.12 31.47 8.96
C HIS A 7 -11.62 30.22 9.69
N ARG A 8 -12.84 30.29 10.21
CA ARG A 8 -13.60 29.09 10.51
C ARG A 8 -13.89 28.42 9.17
N ILE A 9 -13.01 27.53 8.73
CA ILE A 9 -13.36 26.52 7.74
C ILE A 9 -14.51 25.75 8.39
N LEU A 10 -15.70 25.91 7.84
CA LEU A 10 -16.85 25.07 8.19
C LEU A 10 -16.47 23.67 7.72
N VAL A 11 -15.82 22.89 8.59
CA VAL A 11 -15.69 21.45 8.41
C VAL A 11 -17.11 20.92 8.56
N VAL A 12 -17.82 20.84 7.44
CA VAL A 12 -19.05 20.05 7.39
C VAL A 12 -18.58 18.65 7.79
N PRO A 13 -19.09 18.08 8.90
CA PRO A 13 -18.75 16.72 9.24
C PRO A 13 -19.28 15.88 8.08
N MET A 14 -18.38 15.44 7.21
CA MET A 14 -18.71 14.39 6.25
C MET A 14 -19.27 13.27 7.08
N ALA A 15 -20.53 12.94 6.85
CA ALA A 15 -21.14 11.79 7.48
C ALA A 15 -20.16 10.65 7.30
N ASP A 16 -19.68 10.09 8.41
CA ASP A 16 -18.71 9.00 8.38
C ASP A 16 -19.43 7.79 7.77
N LEU A 17 -19.42 7.77 6.43
CA LEU A 17 -20.12 6.75 5.64
C LEU A 17 -19.66 5.36 6.02
N TYR A 18 -18.46 5.25 6.60
CA TYR A 18 -17.99 3.98 7.12
C TYR A 18 -18.80 3.53 8.35
N LYS A 19 -19.37 4.44 9.14
CA LYS A 19 -20.27 4.06 10.25
C LYS A 19 -21.51 3.33 9.74
N LEU A 20 -21.98 3.68 8.55
CA LEU A 20 -23.12 3.03 7.91
C LEU A 20 -22.70 1.79 7.10
N ALA A 21 -21.66 1.91 6.27
CA ALA A 21 -21.20 0.83 5.42
C ALA A 21 -20.40 -0.25 6.17
N GLY A 22 -19.67 0.15 7.21
CA GLY A 22 -18.78 -0.74 7.97
C GLY A 22 -19.44 -1.99 8.54
N PRO A 23 -20.61 -1.90 9.19
CA PRO A 23 -21.36 -3.07 9.66
C PRO A 23 -21.68 -4.05 8.54
N VAL A 24 -22.10 -3.56 7.37
CA VAL A 24 -22.42 -4.39 6.19
C VAL A 24 -21.16 -5.03 5.62
N LEU A 25 -20.08 -4.27 5.45
CA LEU A 25 -18.80 -4.79 4.97
C LEU A 25 -18.20 -5.86 5.90
N ARG A 26 -18.50 -5.80 7.20
CA ARG A 26 -18.07 -6.80 8.16
C ARG A 26 -18.79 -8.13 8.05
N LEU A 27 -19.96 -8.17 7.41
CA LEU A 27 -20.69 -9.41 7.11
C LEU A 27 -20.08 -10.18 5.94
N LEU A 28 -19.34 -9.49 5.08
CA LEU A 28 -18.64 -10.12 3.97
C LEU A 28 -17.38 -10.85 4.44
N ASP A 29 -16.96 -11.86 3.67
CA ASP A 29 -15.62 -12.40 3.77
C ASP A 29 -14.59 -11.25 3.74
N PRO A 30 -13.52 -11.27 4.58
CA PRO A 30 -12.58 -10.15 4.67
C PRO A 30 -11.91 -9.80 3.37
N GLU A 31 -11.55 -10.79 2.55
CA GLU A 31 -10.90 -10.57 1.24
C GLU A 31 -11.90 -10.05 0.21
N ALA A 32 -13.15 -10.50 0.26
CA ALA A 32 -14.23 -9.95 -0.57
C ALA A 32 -14.53 -8.49 -0.21
N ALA A 33 -14.58 -8.15 1.07
CA ALA A 33 -14.75 -6.76 1.53
C ALA A 33 -13.61 -5.84 1.06
N HIS A 34 -12.36 -6.34 1.06
CA HIS A 34 -11.22 -5.63 0.49
C HIS A 34 -11.41 -5.38 -1.01
N GLY A 35 -11.83 -6.41 -1.78
CA GLY A 35 -12.11 -6.25 -3.20
C GLY A 35 -13.21 -5.20 -3.49
N VAL A 36 -14.27 -5.17 -2.68
CA VAL A 36 -15.32 -4.14 -2.76
C VAL A 36 -14.73 -2.75 -2.52
N ALA A 37 -13.86 -2.58 -1.51
CA ALA A 37 -13.22 -1.30 -1.24
C ALA A 37 -12.37 -0.81 -2.43
N ILE A 38 -11.56 -1.69 -3.02
CA ILE A 38 -10.78 -1.38 -4.24
C ILE A 38 -11.71 -0.97 -5.39
N CYS A 39 -12.81 -1.70 -5.63
CA CYS A 39 -13.77 -1.35 -6.67
C CYS A 39 -14.40 0.03 -6.46
N VAL A 40 -14.79 0.37 -5.24
CA VAL A 40 -15.39 1.66 -4.88
C VAL A 40 -14.40 2.80 -5.09
N LEU A 41 -13.14 2.63 -4.67
CA LEU A 41 -12.06 3.59 -4.88
C LEU A 41 -11.79 3.79 -6.37
N LYS A 42 -11.69 2.71 -7.13
CA LYS A 42 -11.43 2.72 -8.58
C LYS A 42 -12.55 3.39 -9.38
N ALA A 43 -13.78 3.27 -8.91
CA ALA A 43 -14.94 3.94 -9.51
C ALA A 43 -15.07 5.43 -9.11
N GLY A 44 -14.18 5.96 -8.25
CA GLY A 44 -14.27 7.33 -7.74
C GLY A 44 -15.47 7.57 -6.82
N LEU A 45 -16.05 6.50 -6.25
CA LEU A 45 -17.24 6.56 -5.39
C LEU A 45 -16.89 6.65 -3.90
N ALA A 46 -15.61 6.53 -3.57
CA ALA A 46 -15.17 6.75 -2.20
C ALA A 46 -15.26 8.25 -1.86
N PRO A 47 -15.81 8.61 -0.70
CA PRO A 47 -15.80 9.99 -0.27
C PRO A 47 -14.35 10.46 -0.11
N VAL A 48 -14.01 11.61 -0.69
CA VAL A 48 -12.69 12.22 -0.52
C VAL A 48 -12.58 12.74 0.91
N GLY A 49 -11.54 12.34 1.61
CA GLY A 49 -11.25 12.83 2.95
C GLY A 49 -10.91 14.33 2.94
N ALA A 50 -11.19 15.04 4.02
CA ALA A 50 -10.66 16.39 4.18
C ALA A 50 -9.13 16.27 4.26
N LYS A 51 -8.42 16.86 3.29
CA LYS A 51 -6.97 16.97 3.39
C LYS A 51 -6.64 17.86 4.58
N PHE A 52 -5.96 17.29 5.55
CA PHE A 52 -5.44 18.06 6.67
C PHE A 52 -4.01 18.47 6.33
N GLU A 53 -3.86 19.70 5.90
CA GLU A 53 -2.57 20.28 5.52
C GLU A 53 -2.14 21.24 6.65
N ASP A 54 -1.17 20.83 7.45
CA ASP A 54 -0.53 21.66 8.45
C ASP A 54 0.98 21.58 8.23
N PRO A 55 1.68 22.70 8.03
CA PRO A 55 3.12 22.72 7.81
C PRO A 55 3.93 22.01 8.91
N ILE A 56 3.40 21.90 10.13
CA ILE A 56 4.05 21.18 11.25
C ILE A 56 4.13 19.67 10.99
N LEU A 57 3.27 19.13 10.11
CA LEU A 57 3.24 17.72 9.75
C LEU A 57 4.12 17.39 8.55
N SER A 58 4.57 18.42 7.82
CA SER A 58 5.45 18.20 6.67
C SER A 58 6.79 17.61 7.10
N VAL A 59 7.22 16.59 6.38
CA VAL A 59 8.50 15.90 6.61
C VAL A 59 9.29 15.88 5.31
N LYS A 60 10.54 16.35 5.35
CA LYS A 60 11.47 16.21 4.23
C LYS A 60 12.46 15.10 4.48
N LEU A 61 12.50 14.12 3.58
CA LEU A 61 13.38 12.96 3.66
C LEU A 61 13.76 12.49 2.24
N TRP A 62 15.03 12.18 1.98
CA TRP A 62 15.56 11.72 0.67
C TRP A 62 15.17 12.63 -0.51
N ASP A 63 15.19 13.96 -0.29
CA ASP A 63 14.73 14.96 -1.27
C ASP A 63 13.24 14.89 -1.62
N LEU A 64 12.46 14.02 -0.96
CA LEU A 64 11.00 13.99 -1.03
C LEU A 64 10.39 14.85 0.08
N GLU A 65 9.31 15.54 -0.24
CA GLU A 65 8.55 16.35 0.71
C GLU A 65 7.18 15.72 0.96
N PHE A 66 7.02 15.12 2.13
CA PHE A 66 5.79 14.46 2.55
C PHE A 66 4.87 15.48 3.23
N ALA A 67 3.64 15.62 2.73
CA ALA A 67 2.66 16.54 3.32
C ALA A 67 2.30 16.21 4.76
N ASN A 68 2.38 14.93 5.13
CA ASN A 68 2.23 14.44 6.49
C ASN A 68 2.94 13.06 6.63
N PRO A 69 3.26 12.62 7.86
CA PRO A 69 4.01 11.39 8.09
C PRO A 69 3.16 10.10 8.04
N ILE A 70 1.88 10.19 7.68
CA ILE A 70 0.98 9.04 7.65
C ILE A 70 0.94 8.46 6.23
N GLY A 71 1.47 7.26 6.07
CA GLY A 71 1.45 6.54 4.79
C GLY A 71 0.55 5.31 4.81
N LEU A 72 0.08 4.92 3.64
CA LEU A 72 -0.57 3.63 3.45
C LEU A 72 0.50 2.58 3.14
N ALA A 73 0.62 1.57 3.99
CA ALA A 73 1.56 0.48 3.79
C ALA A 73 1.13 -0.47 2.67
N ALA A 74 2.10 -1.14 2.06
CA ALA A 74 1.86 -2.22 1.10
C ALA A 74 0.95 -3.31 1.66
N GLY A 75 0.16 -3.91 0.76
CA GLY A 75 -0.80 -4.96 1.09
C GLY A 75 -2.26 -4.53 0.95
N PHE A 76 -2.55 -3.24 0.94
CA PHE A 76 -3.88 -2.73 0.58
C PHE A 76 -4.02 -2.67 -0.95
N ASP A 77 -3.29 -1.82 -1.63
CA ASP A 77 -3.21 -1.80 -3.08
C ASP A 77 -2.05 -2.68 -3.57
N LYS A 78 -2.34 -3.95 -3.82
CA LYS A 78 -1.31 -4.93 -4.21
C LYS A 78 -0.83 -4.77 -5.64
N ASN A 79 -1.61 -4.10 -6.47
CA ASN A 79 -1.50 -4.14 -7.92
C ASN A 79 -1.47 -2.76 -8.57
N ALA A 80 -1.27 -1.69 -7.82
CA ALA A 80 -1.33 -0.31 -8.30
C ALA A 80 -2.67 0.02 -9.00
N GLU A 81 -3.78 -0.36 -8.38
CA GLU A 81 -5.11 -0.10 -8.93
C GLU A 81 -5.69 1.24 -8.51
N VAL A 82 -5.29 1.74 -7.33
CA VAL A 82 -5.92 2.91 -6.69
C VAL A 82 -4.93 3.82 -5.94
N PRO A 83 -3.66 4.02 -6.39
CA PRO A 83 -2.69 4.81 -5.65
C PRO A 83 -3.16 6.25 -5.45
N ASP A 84 -3.65 6.92 -6.50
CA ASP A 84 -4.14 8.30 -6.44
C ASP A 84 -5.37 8.44 -5.53
N ALA A 85 -6.32 7.52 -5.66
CA ALA A 85 -7.50 7.52 -4.80
C ALA A 85 -7.15 7.36 -3.31
N MET A 86 -6.06 6.67 -3.00
CA MET A 86 -5.57 6.57 -1.61
C MET A 86 -4.87 7.86 -1.14
N CYS A 87 -4.11 8.53 -2.00
CA CYS A 87 -3.58 9.86 -1.70
C CYS A 87 -4.71 10.86 -1.44
N GLU A 88 -5.82 10.78 -2.18
CA GLU A 88 -7.02 11.61 -1.97
C GLU A 88 -7.71 11.33 -0.63
N GLN A 89 -7.50 10.16 -0.02
CA GLN A 89 -7.97 9.86 1.33
C GLN A 89 -7.16 10.57 2.44
N GLY A 90 -6.11 11.31 2.07
CA GLY A 90 -5.30 12.12 2.99
C GLY A 90 -3.99 11.46 3.44
N PHE A 91 -3.60 10.32 2.86
CA PHE A 91 -2.27 9.76 3.09
C PHE A 91 -1.20 10.66 2.48
N GLY A 92 -0.12 10.92 3.23
CA GLY A 92 1.03 11.68 2.76
C GLY A 92 1.86 10.94 1.71
N PHE A 93 1.76 9.61 1.69
CA PHE A 93 2.36 8.72 0.70
C PHE A 93 1.64 7.37 0.68
N VAL A 94 1.81 6.65 -0.42
CA VAL A 94 1.17 5.33 -0.62
C VAL A 94 2.24 4.32 -1.06
N GLU A 95 2.22 3.13 -0.48
CA GLU A 95 3.07 2.03 -0.87
C GLU A 95 2.22 0.91 -1.47
N ILE A 96 2.46 0.61 -2.75
CA ILE A 96 1.78 -0.49 -3.45
C ILE A 96 2.57 -1.79 -3.32
N GLY A 97 1.92 -2.91 -3.53
CA GLY A 97 2.55 -4.24 -3.54
C GLY A 97 2.17 -5.10 -2.31
N SER A 98 2.94 -6.14 -1.97
CA SER A 98 4.24 -6.49 -2.60
C SER A 98 4.01 -7.07 -3.99
N VAL A 99 4.81 -6.60 -4.95
CA VAL A 99 4.81 -7.05 -6.34
C VAL A 99 5.92 -8.08 -6.53
N THR A 100 5.61 -9.16 -7.24
CA THR A 100 6.59 -10.18 -7.64
C THR A 100 6.79 -10.16 -9.15
N PRO A 101 7.94 -10.61 -9.69
CA PRO A 101 8.18 -10.62 -11.13
C PRO A 101 7.06 -11.29 -11.92
N ARG A 102 6.69 -12.49 -11.52
CA ARG A 102 5.56 -13.23 -12.12
C ARG A 102 4.30 -13.06 -11.27
N PRO A 103 3.11 -13.06 -11.89
CA PRO A 103 1.86 -13.10 -11.13
C PRO A 103 1.79 -14.36 -10.27
N GLN A 104 1.20 -14.23 -9.07
CA GLN A 104 0.97 -15.39 -8.21
C GLN A 104 -0.33 -15.25 -7.42
N ILE A 105 -1.01 -16.38 -7.26
CA ILE A 105 -2.32 -16.46 -6.59
C ILE A 105 -2.20 -16.25 -5.08
N GLY A 106 -1.02 -16.50 -4.51
CA GLY A 106 -0.78 -16.52 -3.07
C GLY A 106 -1.22 -17.84 -2.42
N ASN A 107 -1.38 -17.83 -1.11
CA ASN A 107 -1.75 -19.02 -0.34
C ASN A 107 -3.23 -19.37 -0.52
N PRO A 108 -3.63 -20.65 -0.30
CA PRO A 108 -5.03 -21.07 -0.36
C PRO A 108 -5.93 -20.29 0.60
N LYS A 109 -7.16 -20.03 0.16
CA LYS A 109 -8.21 -19.44 1.00
C LYS A 109 -8.82 -20.48 1.95
N PRO A 110 -9.34 -20.07 3.14
CA PRO A 110 -9.34 -18.70 3.69
C PRO A 110 -7.94 -18.31 4.17
N ARG A 111 -7.56 -17.06 3.98
CA ARG A 111 -6.21 -16.55 4.26
C ARG A 111 -6.17 -15.16 4.91
N LEU A 112 -7.35 -14.62 5.25
CA LEU A 112 -7.53 -13.36 5.95
C LEU A 112 -8.63 -13.55 7.01
N PHE A 113 -8.31 -13.26 8.28
CA PHE A 113 -9.19 -13.56 9.41
C PHE A 113 -9.34 -12.34 10.30
N ARG A 114 -10.60 -11.97 10.61
CA ARG A 114 -10.90 -10.91 11.58
C ARG A 114 -10.98 -11.48 12.98
N LEU A 115 -10.27 -10.87 13.90
CA LEU A 115 -10.36 -11.14 15.33
C LEU A 115 -11.19 -10.02 15.98
N THR A 116 -12.50 -10.14 15.90
CA THR A 116 -13.42 -9.06 16.28
C THR A 116 -13.27 -8.61 17.74
N ARG A 117 -13.05 -9.55 18.66
CA ARG A 117 -12.85 -9.26 20.09
C ARG A 117 -11.59 -8.44 20.35
N ASP A 118 -10.51 -8.75 19.61
CA ASP A 118 -9.20 -8.12 19.76
C ASP A 118 -9.03 -6.91 18.83
N ARG A 119 -10.03 -6.59 18.01
CA ARG A 119 -9.97 -5.57 16.95
C ARG A 119 -8.74 -5.72 16.07
N ALA A 120 -8.41 -6.95 15.69
CA ALA A 120 -7.21 -7.33 14.97
C ALA A 120 -7.53 -8.15 13.71
N VAL A 121 -6.52 -8.33 12.88
CA VAL A 121 -6.58 -9.14 11.66
C VAL A 121 -5.35 -10.05 11.60
N ILE A 122 -5.56 -11.31 11.26
CA ILE A 122 -4.50 -12.25 10.91
C ILE A 122 -4.56 -12.51 9.42
N ASN A 123 -3.41 -12.53 8.75
CA ASN A 123 -3.33 -12.91 7.35
C ASN A 123 -2.22 -13.93 7.08
N ARG A 124 -2.44 -14.70 6.02
CA ARG A 124 -1.46 -15.59 5.38
C ARG A 124 -1.53 -15.46 3.86
N MET A 125 -1.53 -14.23 3.35
CA MET A 125 -1.81 -13.90 1.95
C MET A 125 -0.81 -14.54 0.98
N GLY A 126 0.50 -14.45 1.25
CA GLY A 126 1.55 -15.07 0.42
C GLY A 126 1.80 -14.32 -0.90
N PHE A 127 1.82 -12.98 -0.85
CA PHE A 127 2.11 -12.09 -1.98
C PHE A 127 1.25 -12.35 -3.23
N ASN A 128 -0.07 -12.47 -3.05
CA ASN A 128 -0.98 -12.53 -4.19
C ASN A 128 -0.97 -11.19 -4.94
N ASN A 129 -0.58 -11.22 -6.21
CA ASN A 129 -0.49 -10.04 -7.07
C ASN A 129 -0.51 -10.42 -8.57
N ASP A 130 -0.72 -9.41 -9.44
CA ASP A 130 -0.85 -9.57 -10.88
C ASP A 130 0.52 -9.63 -11.62
N GLY A 131 1.64 -9.51 -10.90
CA GLY A 131 2.99 -9.47 -11.48
C GLY A 131 3.44 -8.08 -11.91
N MET A 132 4.75 -7.92 -12.07
CA MET A 132 5.39 -6.62 -12.34
C MET A 132 4.98 -5.99 -13.67
N ASP A 133 4.68 -6.77 -14.70
CA ASP A 133 4.33 -6.24 -16.02
C ASP A 133 2.98 -5.51 -15.97
N VAL A 134 1.97 -6.13 -15.36
CA VAL A 134 0.64 -5.52 -15.19
C VAL A 134 0.71 -4.28 -14.29
N VAL A 135 1.53 -4.33 -13.24
CA VAL A 135 1.74 -3.19 -12.36
C VAL A 135 2.43 -2.05 -13.11
N ALA A 136 3.47 -2.33 -13.90
CA ALA A 136 4.14 -1.33 -14.72
C ALA A 136 3.19 -0.65 -15.72
N GLU A 137 2.33 -1.43 -16.40
CA GLU A 137 1.31 -0.88 -17.32
C GLU A 137 0.32 0.06 -16.61
N ARG A 138 -0.02 -0.23 -15.35
CA ARG A 138 -0.89 0.65 -14.55
C ARG A 138 -0.17 1.92 -14.15
N LEU A 139 1.07 1.80 -13.66
CA LEU A 139 1.88 2.94 -13.22
C LEU A 139 2.34 3.83 -14.37
N ALA A 140 2.47 3.31 -15.59
CA ALA A 140 2.80 4.09 -16.79
C ALA A 140 1.78 5.20 -17.10
N LYS A 141 0.58 5.16 -16.48
CA LYS A 141 -0.42 6.23 -16.58
C LYS A 141 -0.08 7.45 -15.72
N GLY A 142 0.94 7.33 -14.89
CA GLY A 142 1.34 8.35 -13.92
C GLY A 142 0.57 8.28 -12.61
N HIS A 143 1.09 8.96 -11.61
CA HIS A 143 0.47 9.14 -10.29
C HIS A 143 0.72 10.57 -9.78
N SER A 144 -0.08 11.02 -8.82
CA SER A 144 -0.06 12.41 -8.34
C SER A 144 0.59 12.60 -6.97
N GLY A 145 0.78 11.54 -6.21
CA GLY A 145 1.34 11.57 -4.86
C GLY A 145 2.67 10.85 -4.78
N ILE A 146 3.29 10.85 -3.59
CA ILE A 146 4.51 10.07 -3.34
C ILE A 146 4.15 8.58 -3.30
N LEU A 147 4.79 7.83 -4.18
CA LEU A 147 4.54 6.41 -4.40
C LEU A 147 5.77 5.56 -4.08
N GLY A 148 5.62 4.63 -3.15
CA GLY A 148 6.55 3.54 -2.93
C GLY A 148 6.11 2.27 -3.64
N VAL A 149 7.07 1.52 -4.19
CA VAL A 149 6.82 0.18 -4.72
C VAL A 149 7.52 -0.86 -3.85
N ASN A 150 6.71 -1.72 -3.24
CA ASN A 150 7.18 -2.81 -2.39
C ASN A 150 7.41 -4.06 -3.24
N LEU A 151 8.65 -4.53 -3.28
CA LEU A 151 9.06 -5.69 -4.04
C LEU A 151 9.11 -6.94 -3.18
N GLY A 152 8.65 -8.05 -3.74
CA GLY A 152 8.73 -9.36 -3.13
C GLY A 152 9.21 -10.42 -4.12
N LYS A 153 9.70 -11.56 -3.61
CA LYS A 153 10.07 -12.68 -4.45
C LYS A 153 8.88 -13.62 -4.71
N ASN A 154 8.86 -14.26 -5.85
CA ASN A 154 7.95 -15.36 -6.11
C ASN A 154 8.23 -16.55 -5.16
N LYS A 155 7.18 -17.30 -4.85
CA LYS A 155 7.26 -18.40 -3.87
C LYS A 155 8.23 -19.50 -4.29
N ASP A 156 8.29 -19.76 -5.57
CA ASP A 156 9.06 -20.85 -6.22
C ASP A 156 10.43 -20.39 -6.76
N THR A 157 10.81 -19.14 -6.60
CA THR A 157 12.13 -18.65 -7.00
C THR A 157 13.18 -19.11 -5.98
N GLU A 158 14.22 -19.77 -6.45
CA GLU A 158 15.34 -20.23 -5.61
C GLU A 158 16.25 -19.06 -5.21
N ASN A 159 16.76 -18.31 -6.18
CA ASN A 159 17.57 -17.13 -5.92
C ASN A 159 16.70 -15.88 -5.76
N ALA A 160 16.48 -15.44 -4.53
CA ALA A 160 15.65 -14.29 -4.24
C ALA A 160 16.18 -12.98 -4.85
N LEU A 161 17.50 -12.85 -4.99
CA LEU A 161 18.14 -11.64 -5.53
C LEU A 161 17.64 -11.34 -6.95
N ASP A 162 17.52 -12.35 -7.78
CA ASP A 162 17.10 -12.18 -9.18
C ASP A 162 15.71 -11.52 -9.26
N ASP A 163 14.78 -11.93 -8.40
CA ASP A 163 13.43 -11.37 -8.36
C ASP A 163 13.42 -9.91 -7.93
N TYR A 164 14.26 -9.53 -6.96
CA TYR A 164 14.33 -8.12 -6.51
C TYR A 164 14.99 -7.23 -7.55
N VAL A 165 16.04 -7.72 -8.23
CA VAL A 165 16.71 -7.01 -9.32
C VAL A 165 15.74 -6.78 -10.47
N LEU A 166 15.07 -7.84 -10.94
CA LEU A 166 14.06 -7.73 -12.02
C LEU A 166 12.93 -6.75 -11.64
N GLY A 167 12.44 -6.83 -10.42
CA GLY A 167 11.40 -5.92 -9.93
C GLY A 167 11.88 -4.47 -9.87
N ALA A 168 13.10 -4.22 -9.39
CA ALA A 168 13.69 -2.89 -9.31
C ALA A 168 13.95 -2.31 -10.72
N GLU A 169 14.56 -3.06 -11.63
CA GLU A 169 14.81 -2.63 -13.01
C GLU A 169 13.50 -2.26 -13.73
N LYS A 170 12.43 -3.02 -13.49
CA LYS A 170 11.15 -2.81 -14.16
C LYS A 170 10.35 -1.64 -13.57
N LEU A 171 10.39 -1.45 -12.26
CA LEU A 171 9.42 -0.60 -11.55
C LEU A 171 10.02 0.68 -10.95
N ALA A 172 11.36 0.78 -10.82
CA ALA A 172 11.98 1.93 -10.17
C ALA A 172 11.70 3.27 -10.87
N SER A 173 11.57 3.28 -12.20
CA SER A 173 11.28 4.48 -12.97
C SER A 173 9.85 5.03 -12.76
N TYR A 174 8.98 4.26 -12.13
CA TYR A 174 7.60 4.62 -11.83
C TYR A 174 7.35 4.95 -10.36
N ALA A 175 8.40 4.93 -9.52
CA ALA A 175 8.26 5.08 -8.08
C ALA A 175 9.20 6.16 -7.55
N ASP A 176 8.80 6.82 -6.47
CA ASP A 176 9.65 7.76 -5.74
C ASP A 176 10.64 7.03 -4.82
N TYR A 177 10.29 5.81 -4.39
CA TYR A 177 11.19 4.93 -3.64
C TYR A 177 10.82 3.44 -3.81
N ILE A 178 11.80 2.58 -3.60
CA ILE A 178 11.64 1.12 -3.66
C ILE A 178 11.80 0.53 -2.26
N VAL A 179 10.97 -0.45 -1.94
CA VAL A 179 11.06 -1.22 -0.70
C VAL A 179 11.39 -2.67 -1.03
N VAL A 180 12.50 -3.15 -0.50
CA VAL A 180 12.90 -4.56 -0.58
C VAL A 180 12.27 -5.31 0.59
N ASN A 181 11.19 -6.04 0.35
CA ASN A 181 10.43 -6.71 1.40
C ASN A 181 11.00 -8.09 1.73
N VAL A 182 11.70 -8.16 2.84
CA VAL A 182 12.26 -9.41 3.41
C VAL A 182 11.58 -9.84 4.72
N SER A 183 10.43 -9.24 5.06
CA SER A 183 9.79 -9.39 6.37
C SER A 183 8.62 -10.37 6.42
N SER A 184 8.02 -10.72 5.27
CA SER A 184 6.83 -11.59 5.25
C SER A 184 7.11 -12.98 5.84
N PRO A 185 6.31 -13.41 6.82
CA PRO A 185 6.38 -14.78 7.34
C PRO A 185 5.69 -15.81 6.43
N ASN A 186 4.95 -15.33 5.43
CA ASN A 186 4.05 -16.14 4.60
C ASN A 186 4.72 -16.66 3.32
N THR A 187 6.01 -16.36 3.14
CA THR A 187 6.85 -16.85 2.04
C THR A 187 8.03 -17.63 2.64
N PRO A 188 8.15 -18.94 2.37
CA PRO A 188 9.23 -19.76 2.93
C PRO A 188 10.61 -19.17 2.64
N GLY A 189 11.48 -19.17 3.65
CA GLY A 189 12.87 -18.72 3.52
C GLY A 189 13.08 -17.22 3.41
N LEU A 190 12.03 -16.40 3.22
CA LEU A 190 12.18 -14.97 2.98
C LEU A 190 12.90 -14.24 4.12
N ARG A 191 12.56 -14.55 5.36
CA ARG A 191 13.18 -13.91 6.53
C ARG A 191 14.65 -14.25 6.73
N LEU A 192 15.14 -15.31 6.10
CA LEU A 192 16.57 -15.66 6.15
C LEU A 192 17.41 -14.58 5.43
N LEU A 193 16.82 -13.83 4.48
CA LEU A 193 17.47 -12.72 3.81
C LEU A 193 17.77 -11.52 4.74
N GLN A 194 17.24 -11.50 5.96
CA GLN A 194 17.59 -10.50 6.98
C GLN A 194 18.97 -10.78 7.63
N GLY A 195 19.55 -11.96 7.40
CA GLY A 195 20.90 -12.28 7.85
C GLY A 195 21.95 -11.31 7.25
N GLY A 196 22.96 -10.91 8.04
CA GLY A 196 23.87 -9.83 7.68
C GLY A 196 24.54 -9.96 6.31
N ASP A 197 25.01 -11.14 5.96
CA ASP A 197 25.70 -11.36 4.66
C ASP A 197 24.69 -11.43 3.50
N GLN A 198 23.55 -12.08 3.71
CA GLN A 198 22.47 -12.13 2.72
C GLN A 198 21.91 -10.73 2.43
N LEU A 199 21.68 -9.94 3.51
CA LEU A 199 21.19 -8.58 3.34
C LEU A 199 22.20 -7.67 2.64
N LYS A 200 23.50 -7.79 2.94
CA LYS A 200 24.55 -7.06 2.22
C LYS A 200 24.57 -7.41 0.73
N SER A 201 24.50 -8.71 0.41
CA SER A 201 24.45 -9.17 -0.98
C SER A 201 23.21 -8.69 -1.73
N LEU A 202 22.10 -8.53 -1.02
CA LEU A 202 20.83 -8.07 -1.59
C LEU A 202 20.83 -6.56 -1.89
N LEU A 203 21.61 -5.76 -1.13
CA LEU A 203 21.65 -4.30 -1.23
C LEU A 203 22.86 -3.79 -2.02
N ALA A 204 23.79 -4.66 -2.41
CA ALA A 204 24.97 -4.33 -3.20
C ALA A 204 24.66 -4.29 -4.70
#